data_d7086fbe6894f6489ae63156e882e684
#
_entry.id   d7086fbe6894f6489ae63156e882e684
#
_cell.length_a   1.000
_cell.length_b   1.000
_cell.length_c   1.000
_cell.angle_alpha   90.00
_cell.angle_beta   90.00
_cell.angle_gamma   90.00
#
_symmetry.space_group_name_H-M   'P 1'
#
loop_
_entity.id
_entity.type
_entity.pdbx_description
1 polymer ?
#
loop_
_entity_poly.entity_id
_entity_poly.type
_entity_poly.pdbx_seq_one_letter_code
_entity_poly.pdbx_strand_id
1 'polypeptide(L)'
;MEVANSTMGERQRSYRETYRSRITGGYNGYVHAFLIFGVGSFVVSFFAMNLTEVLWWEWLAVPVVFLAAQWIEYVYHRFYAHRPSKSAFMRLSYVRHTLMHHQFFTAEEPRSANHKDWRVTLFPPFTLVIFTLMALPPALLAGWLLSPNVGWLIMATAIGSYMFYELLHLLCHCGDNWFVRNCPIVNTSRRHHLAHHDPAIMMEVNMSIVFPFWDWVYGTSDLNRGLLGHLFNGYNTKYVKKDLRRTKRSPTLPPHLLPRADVTDKETTGWAGQSQ
;
A
#
# COMPACT_ATOMS: atom_id res chain seq x y z
N MET A 1 -3.80 -9.74 26.97
CA MET A 1 -4.27 -10.51 25.82
C MET A 1 -3.07 -10.89 24.98
N GLU A 2 -2.41 -11.97 25.38
CA GLU A 2 -1.29 -12.58 24.66
C GLU A 2 -1.86 -13.32 23.45
N VAL A 3 -1.96 -12.64 22.31
CA VAL A 3 -2.29 -13.34 21.06
C VAL A 3 -0.97 -13.73 20.38
N ALA A 4 -0.66 -15.01 20.57
CA ALA A 4 0.14 -15.84 19.68
C ALA A 4 1.46 -15.23 19.14
N ASN A 5 2.45 -15.16 20.01
CA ASN A 5 3.87 -15.10 19.63
C ASN A 5 4.41 -16.45 19.11
N SER A 6 3.53 -17.46 18.97
CA SER A 6 3.97 -18.84 18.74
C SER A 6 4.34 -19.18 17.29
N THR A 7 3.95 -18.35 16.31
CA THR A 7 4.26 -18.60 14.89
C THR A 7 5.33 -17.68 14.34
N MET A 8 5.65 -16.60 15.04
CA MET A 8 6.64 -15.62 14.60
C MET A 8 8.06 -16.19 14.73
N GLY A 9 8.78 -16.26 13.62
CA GLY A 9 10.18 -16.61 13.60
C GLY A 9 11.03 -15.66 14.45
N GLU A 10 12.11 -16.18 15.06
CA GLU A 10 13.01 -15.41 15.92
C GLU A 10 13.57 -14.18 15.23
N ARG A 11 13.94 -14.29 13.95
CA ARG A 11 14.42 -13.18 13.13
C ARG A 11 13.41 -12.05 12.99
N GLN A 12 12.13 -12.39 12.71
CA GLN A 12 11.07 -11.39 12.58
C GLN A 12 10.80 -10.71 13.93
N ARG A 13 10.82 -11.46 15.03
CA ARG A 13 10.63 -10.92 16.38
C ARG A 13 11.71 -9.89 16.70
N SER A 14 12.97 -10.25 16.54
CA SER A 14 14.12 -9.36 16.76
C SER A 14 14.05 -8.11 15.88
N TYR A 15 13.66 -8.25 14.60
CA TYR A 15 13.47 -7.12 13.71
C TYR A 15 12.36 -6.17 14.20
N ARG A 16 11.18 -6.70 14.59
CA ARG A 16 10.07 -5.89 15.12
C ARG A 16 10.45 -5.15 16.40
N GLU A 17 11.15 -5.82 17.31
CA GLU A 17 11.63 -5.20 18.55
C GLU A 17 12.60 -4.06 18.25
N THR A 18 13.56 -4.29 17.38
CA THR A 18 14.52 -3.28 16.93
C THR A 18 13.83 -2.11 16.23
N TYR A 19 12.86 -2.37 15.33
CA TYR A 19 12.09 -1.34 14.67
C TYR A 19 11.29 -0.49 15.68
N ARG A 20 10.59 -1.13 16.62
CA ARG A 20 9.79 -0.44 17.64
C ARG A 20 10.64 0.39 18.60
N SER A 21 11.83 -0.07 18.97
CA SER A 21 12.76 0.69 19.84
C SER A 21 13.25 2.00 19.21
N ARG A 22 13.20 2.08 17.87
CA ARG A 22 13.59 3.28 17.09
C ARG A 22 12.42 4.22 16.80
N ILE A 23 11.20 3.82 17.10
CA ILE A 23 10.06 4.73 16.99
C ILE A 23 10.19 5.80 18.07
N THR A 24 10.23 7.07 17.65
CA THR A 24 10.29 8.20 18.58
C THR A 24 9.14 8.16 19.58
N GLY A 25 9.41 8.52 20.84
CA GLY A 25 8.39 8.50 21.89
C GLY A 25 7.15 9.35 21.60
N GLY A 26 7.28 10.36 20.74
CA GLY A 26 6.17 11.24 20.33
C GLY A 26 5.29 10.67 19.18
N TYR A 27 5.65 9.53 18.55
CA TYR A 27 4.84 8.96 17.49
C TYR A 27 3.54 8.37 18.03
N ASN A 28 2.41 8.79 17.46
CA ASN A 28 1.10 8.28 17.75
C ASN A 28 0.39 7.86 16.45
N GLY A 29 0.07 6.56 16.31
CA GLY A 29 -0.57 6.02 15.11
C GLY A 29 -1.98 6.57 14.89
N TYR A 30 -2.72 6.91 15.94
CA TYR A 30 -4.05 7.52 15.80
C TYR A 30 -3.97 8.94 15.22
N VAL A 31 -2.98 9.73 15.67
CA VAL A 31 -2.72 11.05 15.07
C VAL A 31 -2.29 10.89 13.62
N HIS A 32 -1.43 9.91 13.32
CA HIS A 32 -1.01 9.60 11.96
C HIS A 32 -2.22 9.25 11.06
N ALA A 33 -3.09 8.33 11.52
CA ALA A 33 -4.31 7.97 10.80
C ALA A 33 -5.27 9.18 10.65
N PHE A 34 -5.42 10.01 11.68
CA PHE A 34 -6.23 11.24 11.59
C PHE A 34 -5.68 12.21 10.53
N LEU A 35 -4.37 12.40 10.44
CA LEU A 35 -3.76 13.24 9.41
C LEU A 35 -4.00 12.73 7.99
N ILE A 36 -4.06 11.40 7.80
CA ILE A 36 -4.38 10.82 6.49
C ILE A 36 -5.90 10.88 6.23
N PHE A 37 -6.69 10.29 7.11
CA PHE A 37 -8.12 10.10 6.85
C PHE A 37 -8.97 11.32 7.18
N GLY A 38 -8.69 12.02 8.27
CA GLY A 38 -9.42 13.22 8.68
C GLY A 38 -9.14 14.39 7.74
N VAL A 39 -7.85 14.71 7.53
CA VAL A 39 -7.46 15.79 6.60
C VAL A 39 -7.80 15.40 5.16
N GLY A 40 -7.56 14.15 4.76
CA GLY A 40 -7.92 13.66 3.44
C GLY A 40 -9.42 13.75 3.17
N SER A 41 -10.28 13.40 4.14
CA SER A 41 -11.74 13.55 4.01
C SER A 41 -12.15 15.01 3.86
N PHE A 42 -11.51 15.92 4.59
CA PHE A 42 -11.73 17.35 4.43
C PHE A 42 -11.37 17.82 3.00
N VAL A 43 -10.23 17.39 2.48
CA VAL A 43 -9.77 17.73 1.12
C VAL A 43 -10.74 17.18 0.06
N VAL A 44 -11.16 15.92 0.18
CA VAL A 44 -12.15 15.29 -0.73
C VAL A 44 -13.48 16.05 -0.67
N SER A 45 -13.95 16.37 0.54
CA SER A 45 -15.20 17.15 0.72
C SER A 45 -15.09 18.53 0.10
N PHE A 46 -13.95 19.21 0.27
CA PHE A 46 -13.71 20.51 -0.37
C PHE A 46 -13.86 20.42 -1.90
N PHE A 47 -13.27 19.42 -2.55
CA PHE A 47 -13.41 19.25 -4.00
C PHE A 47 -14.85 18.88 -4.39
N ALA A 48 -15.51 18.02 -3.62
CA ALA A 48 -16.88 17.64 -3.87
C ALA A 48 -17.89 18.81 -3.73
N MET A 49 -17.64 19.72 -2.80
CA MET A 49 -18.49 20.92 -2.60
C MET A 49 -18.39 21.94 -3.73
N ASN A 50 -17.39 21.85 -4.60
CA ASN A 50 -17.24 22.70 -5.79
C ASN A 50 -17.94 22.15 -7.02
N LEU A 51 -18.59 20.98 -6.93
CA LEU A 51 -19.37 20.40 -8.02
C LEU A 51 -20.69 21.15 -8.17
N THR A 52 -21.03 21.51 -9.41
CA THR A 52 -22.24 22.24 -9.74
C THR A 52 -22.90 21.62 -10.98
N GLU A 53 -24.17 21.26 -10.89
CA GLU A 53 -24.97 20.74 -12.02
C GLU A 53 -24.25 19.66 -12.84
N VAL A 54 -23.67 18.66 -12.14
CA VAL A 54 -22.83 17.63 -12.75
C VAL A 54 -23.62 16.82 -13.76
N LEU A 55 -23.17 16.80 -15.00
CA LEU A 55 -23.76 15.99 -16.07
C LEU A 55 -23.40 14.52 -15.90
N TRP A 56 -24.24 13.63 -16.37
CA TRP A 56 -24.06 12.18 -16.18
C TRP A 56 -22.73 11.65 -16.72
N TRP A 57 -22.24 12.18 -17.85
CA TRP A 57 -20.98 11.76 -18.45
C TRP A 57 -19.74 12.22 -17.67
N GLU A 58 -19.83 13.32 -16.92
CA GLU A 58 -18.73 13.83 -16.09
C GLU A 58 -18.37 12.82 -14.97
N TRP A 59 -19.39 12.09 -14.47
CA TRP A 59 -19.18 11.02 -13.50
C TRP A 59 -18.30 9.88 -14.01
N LEU A 60 -18.09 9.74 -15.33
CA LEU A 60 -17.15 8.78 -15.90
C LEU A 60 -15.71 9.07 -15.49
N ALA A 61 -15.39 10.30 -15.07
CA ALA A 61 -14.09 10.63 -14.50
C ALA A 61 -13.77 9.77 -13.25
N VAL A 62 -14.77 9.41 -12.44
CA VAL A 62 -14.58 8.62 -11.22
C VAL A 62 -14.02 7.22 -11.53
N PRO A 63 -14.69 6.35 -12.28
CA PRO A 63 -14.13 5.01 -12.57
C PRO A 63 -12.82 5.09 -13.37
N VAL A 64 -12.66 6.05 -14.27
CA VAL A 64 -11.44 6.21 -15.07
C VAL A 64 -10.26 6.57 -14.15
N VAL A 65 -10.41 7.58 -13.29
CA VAL A 65 -9.35 8.00 -12.36
C VAL A 65 -9.07 6.93 -11.32
N PHE A 66 -10.09 6.25 -10.81
CA PHE A 66 -9.92 5.14 -9.90
C PHE A 66 -9.07 4.02 -10.52
N LEU A 67 -9.42 3.57 -11.73
CA LEU A 67 -8.65 2.53 -12.43
C LEU A 67 -7.23 2.99 -12.76
N ALA A 68 -7.04 4.25 -13.14
CA ALA A 68 -5.71 4.82 -13.37
C ALA A 68 -4.88 4.86 -12.08
N ALA A 69 -5.47 5.24 -10.94
CA ALA A 69 -4.80 5.25 -9.65
C ALA A 69 -4.37 3.83 -9.24
N GLN A 70 -5.22 2.81 -9.45
CA GLN A 70 -4.88 1.42 -9.19
C GLN A 70 -3.77 0.91 -10.13
N TRP A 71 -3.76 1.39 -11.39
CA TRP A 71 -2.68 1.05 -12.33
C TRP A 71 -1.34 1.66 -11.88
N ILE A 72 -1.34 2.92 -11.45
CA ILE A 72 -0.15 3.60 -10.92
C ILE A 72 0.36 2.85 -9.68
N GLU A 73 -0.55 2.46 -8.76
CA GLU A 73 -0.23 1.62 -7.60
C GLU A 73 0.46 0.33 -8.01
N TYR A 74 -0.13 -0.44 -8.94
CA TYR A 74 0.42 -1.69 -9.44
C TYR A 74 1.82 -1.53 -10.04
N VAL A 75 2.00 -0.52 -10.93
CA VAL A 75 3.29 -0.24 -11.59
C VAL A 75 4.33 0.19 -10.54
N TYR A 76 3.94 1.10 -9.66
CA TYR A 76 4.83 1.59 -8.60
C TYR A 76 5.26 0.47 -7.66
N HIS A 77 4.32 -0.35 -7.20
CA HIS A 77 4.58 -1.46 -6.31
C HIS A 77 5.52 -2.48 -6.96
N ARG A 78 5.24 -2.89 -8.19
CA ARG A 78 6.02 -3.90 -8.92
C ARG A 78 7.43 -3.45 -9.26
N PHE A 79 7.60 -2.21 -9.74
CA PHE A 79 8.85 -1.78 -10.35
C PHE A 79 9.71 -0.89 -9.45
N TYR A 80 9.12 -0.25 -8.44
CA TYR A 80 9.84 0.67 -7.57
C TYR A 80 9.83 0.24 -6.09
N ALA A 81 8.73 -0.29 -5.59
CA ALA A 81 8.66 -0.74 -4.20
C ALA A 81 9.41 -2.07 -3.97
N HIS A 82 9.41 -2.97 -4.96
CA HIS A 82 10.10 -4.27 -4.88
C HIS A 82 11.47 -4.33 -5.56
N ARG A 83 11.90 -3.30 -6.24
CA ARG A 83 13.18 -3.30 -6.98
C ARG A 83 14.06 -2.13 -6.57
N PRO A 84 15.35 -2.38 -6.23
CA PRO A 84 16.27 -1.30 -5.90
C PRO A 84 16.46 -0.38 -7.10
N SER A 85 16.38 0.93 -6.88
CA SER A 85 16.55 1.95 -7.90
C SER A 85 17.82 2.77 -7.67
N LYS A 86 18.41 3.30 -8.77
CA LYS A 86 19.51 4.27 -8.70
C LYS A 86 19.03 5.64 -8.22
N SER A 87 17.76 6.01 -8.48
CA SER A 87 17.15 7.23 -7.96
C SER A 87 17.02 7.16 -6.44
N ALA A 88 17.50 8.18 -5.73
CA ALA A 88 17.40 8.28 -4.27
C ALA A 88 15.94 8.22 -3.80
N PHE A 89 15.03 8.93 -4.48
CA PHE A 89 13.62 8.95 -4.16
C PHE A 89 12.97 7.54 -4.31
N MET A 90 13.20 6.86 -5.42
CA MET A 90 12.67 5.52 -5.65
C MET A 90 13.31 4.47 -4.75
N ARG A 91 14.58 4.66 -4.37
CA ARG A 91 15.26 3.81 -3.39
C ARG A 91 14.60 3.88 -2.03
N LEU A 92 14.12 5.06 -1.62
CA LEU A 92 13.40 5.21 -0.35
C LEU A 92 12.15 4.32 -0.32
N SER A 93 11.42 4.22 -1.43
CA SER A 93 10.27 3.32 -1.55
C SER A 93 10.65 1.86 -1.37
N TYR A 94 11.70 1.42 -2.04
CA TYR A 94 12.23 0.06 -1.89
C TYR A 94 12.65 -0.23 -0.43
N VAL A 95 13.36 0.71 0.20
CA VAL A 95 13.76 0.57 1.61
C VAL A 95 12.53 0.47 2.52
N ARG A 96 11.57 1.38 2.38
CA ARG A 96 10.38 1.38 3.23
C ARG A 96 9.51 0.16 3.00
N HIS A 97 9.30 -0.25 1.75
CA HIS A 97 8.40 -1.33 1.41
C HIS A 97 9.09 -2.70 1.57
N THR A 98 10.09 -2.99 0.76
CA THR A 98 10.72 -4.33 0.76
C THR A 98 11.59 -4.57 1.98
N LEU A 99 12.40 -3.59 2.41
CA LEU A 99 13.35 -3.79 3.50
C LEU A 99 12.75 -3.55 4.90
N MET A 100 11.71 -2.74 5.02
CA MET A 100 11.07 -2.49 6.30
C MET A 100 9.74 -3.23 6.41
N HIS A 101 8.79 -2.97 5.52
CA HIS A 101 7.43 -3.51 5.60
C HIS A 101 7.40 -5.04 5.47
N HIS A 102 8.03 -5.62 4.44
CA HIS A 102 8.06 -7.08 4.26
C HIS A 102 8.92 -7.83 5.29
N GLN A 103 9.82 -7.17 5.99
CA GLN A 103 10.52 -7.79 7.11
C GLN A 103 9.73 -7.68 8.42
N PHE A 104 8.97 -6.60 8.56
CA PHE A 104 8.11 -6.42 9.72
C PHE A 104 6.90 -7.35 9.66
N PHE A 105 6.26 -7.47 8.50
CA PHE A 105 5.12 -8.34 8.23
C PHE A 105 5.59 -9.47 7.30
N THR A 106 5.66 -10.68 7.83
CA THR A 106 5.96 -11.89 7.05
C THR A 106 4.70 -12.73 6.85
N ALA A 107 4.79 -13.78 6.03
CA ALA A 107 3.67 -14.70 5.84
C ALA A 107 3.26 -15.41 7.15
N GLU A 108 4.21 -15.63 8.08
CA GLU A 108 3.94 -16.31 9.36
C GLU A 108 3.17 -15.41 10.33
N GLU A 109 3.56 -14.13 10.43
CA GLU A 109 2.86 -13.17 11.30
C GLU A 109 2.73 -11.81 10.60
N PRO A 110 1.65 -11.63 9.83
CA PRO A 110 1.42 -10.42 9.05
C PRO A 110 0.64 -9.34 9.80
N ARG A 111 0.37 -9.48 11.11
CA ARG A 111 -0.52 -8.58 11.85
C ARG A 111 0.24 -7.54 12.67
N SER A 112 -0.34 -6.35 12.74
CA SER A 112 0.06 -5.30 13.68
C SER A 112 -0.33 -5.70 15.11
N ALA A 113 0.55 -5.44 16.08
CA ALA A 113 0.24 -5.67 17.49
C ALA A 113 -0.44 -4.45 18.15
N ASN A 114 -0.10 -3.23 17.70
CA ASN A 114 -0.63 -1.99 18.24
C ASN A 114 -0.52 -0.83 17.24
N HIS A 115 -1.05 0.34 17.59
CA HIS A 115 -1.07 1.52 16.72
C HIS A 115 0.33 2.07 16.34
N LYS A 116 1.40 1.74 17.08
CA LYS A 116 2.75 2.16 16.70
C LYS A 116 3.25 1.42 15.45
N ASP A 117 2.77 0.21 15.23
CA ASP A 117 3.09 -0.58 14.04
C ASP A 117 2.49 0.01 12.75
N TRP A 118 1.47 0.90 12.86
CA TRP A 118 0.90 1.58 11.70
C TRP A 118 1.92 2.46 10.97
N ARG A 119 3.00 2.87 11.64
CA ARG A 119 4.10 3.62 11.01
C ARG A 119 4.76 2.87 9.85
N VAL A 120 4.83 1.55 9.92
CA VAL A 120 5.43 0.74 8.86
C VAL A 120 4.44 0.37 7.76
N THR A 121 3.13 0.51 8.02
CA THR A 121 2.05 0.28 7.05
C THR A 121 1.71 1.55 6.28
N LEU A 122 1.32 2.60 7.01
CA LEU A 122 0.85 3.86 6.44
C LEU A 122 2.00 4.68 5.83
N PHE A 123 1.73 5.33 4.70
CA PHE A 123 2.64 6.34 4.17
C PHE A 123 2.77 7.55 5.12
N PRO A 124 3.91 8.25 5.13
CA PRO A 124 4.03 9.47 5.91
C PRO A 124 2.91 10.48 5.59
N PRO A 125 2.35 11.23 6.55
CA PRO A 125 1.21 12.12 6.29
C PRO A 125 1.44 13.16 5.19
N PHE A 126 2.69 13.59 4.97
CA PHE A 126 3.01 14.54 3.90
C PHE A 126 2.78 13.99 2.48
N THR A 127 2.64 12.67 2.32
CA THR A 127 2.34 12.06 1.02
C THR A 127 0.96 12.45 0.51
N LEU A 128 0.02 12.80 1.39
CA LEU A 128 -1.27 13.39 1.01
C LEU A 128 -1.07 14.66 0.17
N VAL A 129 -0.13 15.53 0.57
CA VAL A 129 0.21 16.75 -0.19
C VAL A 129 0.85 16.37 -1.52
N ILE A 130 1.77 15.41 -1.54
CA ILE A 130 2.42 14.96 -2.78
C ILE A 130 1.39 14.43 -3.77
N PHE A 131 0.48 13.54 -3.35
CA PHE A 131 -0.56 12.99 -4.22
C PHE A 131 -1.54 14.07 -4.69
N THR A 132 -1.88 15.04 -3.84
CA THR A 132 -2.71 16.19 -4.24
C THR A 132 -2.01 17.00 -5.34
N LEU A 133 -0.73 17.32 -5.18
CA LEU A 133 0.05 18.04 -6.18
C LEU A 133 0.24 17.25 -7.48
N MET A 134 0.38 15.94 -7.41
CA MET A 134 0.47 15.08 -8.60
C MET A 134 -0.85 14.99 -9.37
N ALA A 135 -1.98 15.02 -8.69
CA ALA A 135 -3.31 15.01 -9.32
C ALA A 135 -3.69 16.37 -9.92
N LEU A 136 -3.09 17.46 -9.46
CA LEU A 136 -3.47 18.82 -9.86
C LEU A 136 -3.26 19.09 -11.36
N PRO A 137 -2.11 18.79 -12.01
CA PRO A 137 -1.93 19.07 -13.44
C PRO A 137 -2.97 18.39 -14.34
N PRO A 138 -3.23 17.08 -14.26
CA PRO A 138 -4.26 16.44 -15.06
C PRO A 138 -5.68 16.96 -14.73
N ALA A 139 -5.95 17.31 -13.46
CA ALA A 139 -7.24 17.89 -13.07
C ALA A 139 -7.46 19.27 -13.68
N LEU A 140 -6.45 20.15 -13.65
CA LEU A 140 -6.52 21.47 -14.28
C LEU A 140 -6.68 21.35 -15.80
N LEU A 141 -5.92 20.46 -16.44
CA LEU A 141 -6.01 20.26 -17.88
C LEU A 141 -7.40 19.74 -18.29
N ALA A 142 -7.91 18.72 -17.61
CA ALA A 142 -9.23 18.19 -17.88
C ALA A 142 -10.36 19.16 -17.51
N GLY A 143 -10.17 19.92 -16.43
CA GLY A 143 -11.09 21.00 -16.05
C GLY A 143 -11.19 22.11 -17.09
N TRP A 144 -10.09 22.44 -17.75
CA TRP A 144 -10.06 23.40 -18.84
C TRP A 144 -10.59 22.85 -20.17
N LEU A 145 -10.24 21.60 -20.51
CA LEU A 145 -10.62 21.01 -21.82
C LEU A 145 -12.05 20.47 -21.86
N LEU A 146 -12.56 19.99 -20.74
CA LEU A 146 -13.86 19.29 -20.68
C LEU A 146 -14.87 20.08 -19.86
N SER A 147 -14.70 20.17 -18.55
CA SER A 147 -15.49 21.02 -17.66
C SER A 147 -14.83 21.15 -16.29
N PRO A 148 -15.13 22.24 -15.53
CA PRO A 148 -14.65 22.39 -14.16
C PRO A 148 -15.02 21.20 -13.24
N ASN A 149 -16.21 20.61 -13.41
CA ASN A 149 -16.64 19.45 -12.65
C ASN A 149 -15.73 18.24 -12.84
N VAL A 150 -15.28 17.98 -14.08
CA VAL A 150 -14.33 16.90 -14.36
C VAL A 150 -13.03 17.12 -13.60
N GLY A 151 -12.52 18.37 -13.56
CA GLY A 151 -11.35 18.72 -12.77
C GLY A 151 -11.53 18.40 -11.27
N TRP A 152 -12.66 18.83 -10.70
CA TRP A 152 -12.98 18.56 -9.29
C TRP A 152 -13.15 17.06 -9.01
N LEU A 153 -13.83 16.33 -9.91
CA LEU A 153 -13.99 14.87 -9.79
C LEU A 153 -12.65 14.13 -9.84
N ILE A 154 -11.72 14.56 -10.70
CA ILE A 154 -10.37 14.00 -10.74
C ILE A 154 -9.68 14.18 -9.40
N MET A 155 -9.70 15.41 -8.83
CA MET A 155 -9.07 15.69 -7.54
C MET A 155 -9.68 14.86 -6.42
N ALA A 156 -11.01 14.88 -6.29
CA ALA A 156 -11.73 14.12 -5.26
C ALA A 156 -11.46 12.61 -5.36
N THR A 157 -11.50 12.07 -6.59
CA THR A 157 -11.30 10.63 -6.83
C THR A 157 -9.85 10.20 -6.60
N ALA A 158 -8.87 11.00 -7.02
CA ALA A 158 -7.46 10.67 -6.82
C ALA A 158 -7.11 10.60 -5.32
N ILE A 159 -7.54 11.61 -4.54
CA ILE A 159 -7.32 11.62 -3.09
C ILE A 159 -8.13 10.54 -2.38
N GLY A 160 -9.38 10.32 -2.80
CA GLY A 160 -10.21 9.22 -2.29
C GLY A 160 -9.58 7.85 -2.56
N SER A 161 -8.98 7.65 -3.74
CA SER A 161 -8.25 6.42 -4.10
C SER A 161 -7.01 6.21 -3.23
N TYR A 162 -6.23 7.27 -2.95
CA TYR A 162 -5.11 7.21 -2.03
C TYR A 162 -5.57 6.82 -0.62
N MET A 163 -6.61 7.45 -0.09
CA MET A 163 -7.16 7.10 1.23
C MET A 163 -7.68 5.66 1.27
N PHE A 164 -8.31 5.23 0.20
CA PHE A 164 -8.83 3.85 0.09
C PHE A 164 -7.69 2.83 0.07
N TYR A 165 -6.59 3.13 -0.62
CA TYR A 165 -5.35 2.34 -0.57
C TYR A 165 -4.84 2.23 0.87
N GLU A 166 -4.66 3.35 1.57
CA GLU A 166 -4.16 3.35 2.94
C GLU A 166 -5.07 2.57 3.90
N LEU A 167 -6.38 2.72 3.73
CA LEU A 167 -7.37 2.00 4.54
C LEU A 167 -7.29 0.49 4.31
N LEU A 168 -7.31 0.04 3.06
CA LEU A 168 -7.25 -1.40 2.75
C LEU A 168 -5.91 -2.00 3.16
N HIS A 169 -4.80 -1.30 2.95
CA HIS A 169 -3.48 -1.75 3.38
C HIS A 169 -3.41 -1.89 4.91
N LEU A 170 -3.95 -0.92 5.64
CA LEU A 170 -4.06 -1.01 7.11
C LEU A 170 -4.93 -2.20 7.54
N LEU A 171 -6.07 -2.43 6.87
CA LEU A 171 -6.96 -3.56 7.15
C LEU A 171 -6.32 -4.91 6.79
N CYS A 172 -5.44 -4.97 5.80
CA CYS A 172 -4.67 -6.17 5.50
C CYS A 172 -3.80 -6.61 6.69
N HIS A 173 -3.26 -5.65 7.43
CA HIS A 173 -2.37 -5.91 8.57
C HIS A 173 -3.02 -5.74 9.95
N CYS A 174 -4.30 -5.45 10.03
CA CYS A 174 -4.99 -5.38 11.32
C CYS A 174 -5.23 -6.77 11.94
N GLY A 175 -5.56 -6.78 13.24
CA GLY A 175 -6.03 -7.99 13.93
C GLY A 175 -7.26 -8.58 13.25
N ASP A 176 -7.42 -9.89 13.39
CA ASP A 176 -8.54 -10.60 12.80
C ASP A 176 -9.85 -10.28 13.54
N ASN A 177 -10.90 -9.92 12.80
CA ASN A 177 -12.20 -9.58 13.35
C ASN A 177 -13.32 -9.91 12.35
N TRP A 178 -14.59 -9.79 12.78
CA TRP A 178 -15.74 -10.09 11.94
C TRP A 178 -15.75 -9.31 10.62
N PHE A 179 -15.43 -8.02 10.65
CA PHE A 179 -15.47 -7.16 9.47
C PHE A 179 -14.46 -7.60 8.41
N VAL A 180 -13.19 -7.81 8.80
CA VAL A 180 -12.14 -8.23 7.83
C VAL A 180 -12.35 -9.65 7.31
N ARG A 181 -13.11 -10.48 8.03
CA ARG A 181 -13.47 -11.82 7.56
C ARG A 181 -14.61 -11.81 6.55
N ASN A 182 -15.58 -10.93 6.72
CA ASN A 182 -16.88 -11.05 6.04
C ASN A 182 -17.12 -9.95 5.01
N CYS A 183 -16.44 -8.79 5.07
CA CYS A 183 -16.55 -7.78 4.02
C CYS A 183 -15.86 -8.27 2.73
N PRO A 184 -16.60 -8.51 1.62
CA PRO A 184 -16.08 -9.18 0.43
C PRO A 184 -14.85 -8.50 -0.19
N ILE A 185 -14.82 -7.17 -0.21
CA ILE A 185 -13.70 -6.39 -0.72
C ILE A 185 -12.49 -6.54 0.20
N VAL A 186 -12.70 -6.34 1.50
CA VAL A 186 -11.63 -6.37 2.49
C VAL A 186 -11.00 -7.75 2.60
N ASN A 187 -11.81 -8.81 2.69
CA ASN A 187 -11.31 -10.16 2.82
C ASN A 187 -10.54 -10.63 1.57
N THR A 188 -10.98 -10.21 0.39
CA THR A 188 -10.29 -10.51 -0.87
C THR A 188 -8.95 -9.77 -0.95
N SER A 189 -8.92 -8.46 -0.70
CA SER A 189 -7.67 -7.67 -0.69
C SER A 189 -6.70 -8.18 0.38
N ARG A 190 -7.20 -8.45 1.58
CA ARG A 190 -6.40 -9.01 2.68
C ARG A 190 -5.77 -10.35 2.29
N ARG A 191 -6.55 -11.31 1.78
CA ARG A 191 -6.03 -12.59 1.32
C ARG A 191 -4.97 -12.43 0.23
N HIS A 192 -5.24 -11.56 -0.75
CA HIS A 192 -4.36 -11.29 -1.86
C HIS A 192 -3.02 -10.69 -1.39
N HIS A 193 -3.09 -9.67 -0.54
CA HIS A 193 -1.92 -9.00 0.02
C HIS A 193 -1.13 -9.91 0.99
N LEU A 194 -1.80 -10.68 1.83
CA LEU A 194 -1.10 -11.62 2.72
C LEU A 194 -0.36 -12.73 1.94
N ALA A 195 -0.92 -13.20 0.82
CA ALA A 195 -0.22 -14.12 -0.06
C ALA A 195 1.01 -13.47 -0.71
N HIS A 196 0.95 -12.16 -1.03
CA HIS A 196 2.08 -11.39 -1.53
C HIS A 196 3.24 -11.30 -0.53
N HIS A 197 2.98 -11.36 0.77
CA HIS A 197 4.03 -11.38 1.79
C HIS A 197 4.85 -12.68 1.84
N ASP A 198 4.54 -13.69 1.01
CA ASP A 198 5.41 -14.86 0.84
C ASP A 198 6.69 -14.46 0.07
N PRO A 199 7.88 -14.54 0.70
CA PRO A 199 9.14 -14.17 0.06
C PRO A 199 9.44 -14.93 -1.23
N ALA A 200 8.82 -16.11 -1.42
CA ALA A 200 9.01 -16.92 -2.62
C ALA A 200 8.31 -16.32 -3.86
N ILE A 201 7.30 -15.50 -3.69
CA ILE A 201 6.47 -14.97 -4.78
C ILE A 201 6.34 -13.43 -4.78
N MET A 202 6.68 -12.75 -3.69
CA MET A 202 6.46 -11.31 -3.50
C MET A 202 7.08 -10.41 -4.58
N MET A 203 8.06 -10.91 -5.35
CA MET A 203 8.72 -10.14 -6.40
C MET A 203 7.97 -10.12 -7.73
N GLU A 204 7.00 -11.03 -7.92
CA GLU A 204 6.36 -11.26 -9.23
C GLU A 204 4.85 -11.45 -9.16
N VAL A 205 4.29 -11.69 -7.97
CA VAL A 205 2.90 -12.14 -7.81
C VAL A 205 2.15 -11.24 -6.83
N ASN A 206 0.88 -10.97 -7.14
CA ASN A 206 -0.05 -10.20 -6.32
C ASN A 206 0.46 -8.77 -6.05
N MET A 207 0.71 -8.02 -7.11
CA MET A 207 1.27 -6.67 -7.03
C MET A 207 0.26 -5.58 -6.67
N SER A 208 -1.05 -5.81 -6.88
CA SER A 208 -2.10 -4.88 -6.46
C SER A 208 -2.41 -5.08 -4.97
N ILE A 209 -2.41 -4.00 -4.20
CA ILE A 209 -2.75 -4.05 -2.76
C ILE A 209 -4.26 -3.90 -2.58
N VAL A 210 -4.87 -3.00 -3.32
CA VAL A 210 -6.28 -2.62 -3.15
C VAL A 210 -7.20 -3.61 -3.85
N PHE A 211 -7.06 -3.75 -5.16
CA PHE A 211 -7.89 -4.61 -5.99
C PHE A 211 -7.04 -5.47 -6.91
N PRO A 212 -7.25 -6.78 -6.99
CA PRO A 212 -6.48 -7.67 -7.85
C PRO A 212 -6.83 -7.54 -9.34
N PHE A 213 -7.40 -6.40 -9.77
CA PHE A 213 -7.80 -6.13 -11.15
C PHE A 213 -6.61 -6.13 -12.10
N TRP A 214 -5.56 -5.36 -11.78
CA TRP A 214 -4.39 -5.27 -12.64
C TRP A 214 -3.54 -6.54 -12.58
N ASP A 215 -3.53 -7.25 -11.47
CA ASP A 215 -2.93 -8.59 -11.41
C ASP A 215 -3.65 -9.59 -12.32
N TRP A 216 -4.99 -9.48 -12.42
CA TRP A 216 -5.75 -10.28 -13.38
C TRP A 216 -5.40 -9.90 -14.82
N VAL A 217 -5.36 -8.62 -15.15
CA VAL A 217 -5.05 -8.11 -16.51
C VAL A 217 -3.64 -8.52 -16.94
N TYR A 218 -2.64 -8.41 -16.07
CA TYR A 218 -1.25 -8.72 -16.35
C TYR A 218 -0.86 -10.18 -16.08
N GLY A 219 -1.80 -11.01 -15.60
CA GLY A 219 -1.55 -12.42 -15.27
C GLY A 219 -0.63 -12.65 -14.07
N THR A 220 -0.41 -11.63 -13.24
CA THR A 220 0.44 -11.67 -12.05
C THR A 220 -0.27 -12.10 -10.78
N SER A 221 -1.57 -12.40 -10.84
CA SER A 221 -2.30 -12.96 -9.71
C SER A 221 -1.89 -14.42 -9.43
N ASP A 222 -1.89 -14.79 -8.17
CA ASP A 222 -1.74 -16.19 -7.73
C ASP A 222 -2.99 -17.05 -7.97
N LEU A 223 -4.10 -16.44 -8.40
CA LEU A 223 -5.36 -17.14 -8.65
C LEU A 223 -5.55 -17.49 -10.13
N ASN A 224 -6.15 -18.66 -10.38
CA ASN A 224 -6.63 -19.08 -11.69
C ASN A 224 -8.16 -18.93 -11.75
N ARG A 225 -8.64 -17.69 -11.94
CA ARG A 225 -10.06 -17.32 -11.99
C ARG A 225 -10.30 -16.20 -13.00
N GLY A 226 -11.56 -16.03 -13.42
CA GLY A 226 -11.99 -14.84 -14.16
C GLY A 226 -12.07 -13.59 -13.25
N LEU A 227 -12.31 -12.42 -13.84
CA LEU A 227 -12.30 -11.11 -13.14
C LEU A 227 -13.16 -11.10 -11.87
N LEU A 228 -14.43 -11.48 -11.95
CA LEU A 228 -15.32 -11.51 -10.76
C LEU A 228 -14.79 -12.48 -9.69
N GLY A 229 -14.18 -13.59 -10.11
CA GLY A 229 -13.53 -14.49 -9.20
C GLY A 229 -12.33 -13.90 -8.48
N HIS A 230 -11.58 -13.01 -9.12
CA HIS A 230 -10.49 -12.26 -8.47
C HIS A 230 -11.03 -11.23 -7.49
N LEU A 231 -12.05 -10.46 -7.88
CA LEU A 231 -12.61 -9.38 -7.06
C LEU A 231 -13.35 -9.89 -5.82
N PHE A 232 -13.90 -11.11 -5.88
CA PHE A 232 -14.73 -11.69 -4.81
C PHE A 232 -14.24 -13.07 -4.35
N ASN A 233 -12.93 -13.29 -4.36
CA ASN A 233 -12.36 -14.58 -3.95
C ASN A 233 -12.51 -14.86 -2.45
N GLY A 234 -12.46 -13.82 -1.62
CA GLY A 234 -12.33 -13.96 -0.18
C GLY A 234 -11.10 -14.79 0.19
N TYR A 235 -11.21 -15.61 1.23
CA TYR A 235 -10.13 -16.51 1.68
C TYR A 235 -10.11 -17.87 0.96
N ASN A 236 -10.79 -18.00 -0.19
CA ASN A 236 -10.83 -19.27 -0.90
C ASN A 236 -9.46 -19.60 -1.53
N THR A 237 -8.92 -20.76 -1.19
CA THR A 237 -7.62 -21.27 -1.67
C THR A 237 -7.73 -22.27 -2.80
N LYS A 238 -8.95 -22.73 -3.15
CA LYS A 238 -9.18 -23.76 -4.18
C LYS A 238 -8.60 -23.36 -5.55
N TYR A 239 -8.55 -22.09 -5.84
CA TYR A 239 -8.15 -21.56 -7.15
C TYR A 239 -6.71 -21.01 -7.17
N VAL A 240 -5.93 -21.27 -6.14
CA VAL A 240 -4.52 -20.91 -6.13
C VAL A 240 -3.77 -21.72 -7.19
N LYS A 241 -2.98 -21.06 -8.02
CA LYS A 241 -2.16 -21.70 -9.05
C LYS A 241 -1.16 -22.65 -8.42
N LYS A 242 -1.06 -23.89 -8.94
CA LYS A 242 -0.11 -24.89 -8.44
C LYS A 242 1.34 -24.55 -8.85
N ASP A 243 1.50 -23.96 -10.04
CA ASP A 243 2.79 -23.63 -10.65
C ASP A 243 3.03 -22.10 -10.59
N LEU A 244 3.02 -21.54 -9.37
CA LEU A 244 3.47 -20.17 -9.20
C LEU A 244 4.95 -20.09 -9.54
N ARG A 245 5.36 -19.07 -10.31
CA ARG A 245 6.78 -18.75 -10.54
C ARG A 245 7.39 -18.38 -9.19
N ARG A 246 7.83 -19.42 -8.48
CA ARG A 246 8.66 -19.22 -7.30
C ARG A 246 10.03 -18.80 -7.80
N THR A 247 10.49 -17.66 -7.39
CA THR A 247 11.90 -17.31 -7.56
C THR A 247 12.70 -18.42 -6.92
N LYS A 248 13.55 -19.10 -7.66
CA LYS A 248 14.45 -20.19 -7.18
C LYS A 248 15.39 -19.71 -6.07
N ARG A 249 15.45 -18.43 -5.83
CA ARG A 249 16.02 -17.76 -4.67
C ARG A 249 14.87 -17.02 -4.02
N SER A 250 14.46 -17.48 -2.83
CA SER A 250 13.96 -16.53 -1.84
C SER A 250 14.88 -15.32 -1.94
N PRO A 251 14.39 -14.09 -2.14
CA PRO A 251 15.23 -12.93 -2.00
C PRO A 251 15.58 -12.81 -0.52
N THR A 252 16.44 -13.71 -0.07
CA THR A 252 17.29 -13.38 1.05
C THR A 252 18.04 -12.18 0.54
N LEU A 253 17.63 -11.01 1.00
CA LEU A 253 18.42 -9.80 0.83
C LEU A 253 19.86 -10.17 1.09
N PRO A 254 20.80 -9.84 0.18
CA PRO A 254 22.19 -10.06 0.46
C PRO A 254 22.48 -9.56 1.87
N PRO A 255 23.23 -10.27 2.69
CA PRO A 255 23.45 -9.89 4.09
C PRO A 255 23.86 -8.42 4.31
N HIS A 256 24.52 -7.81 3.31
CA HIS A 256 24.90 -6.39 3.31
C HIS A 256 23.74 -5.41 3.03
N LEU A 257 22.61 -5.88 2.52
CA LEU A 257 21.38 -5.07 2.31
C LEU A 257 20.35 -5.32 3.41
N LEU A 258 20.58 -6.29 4.27
CA LEU A 258 19.77 -6.41 5.49
C LEU A 258 20.09 -5.18 6.35
N PRO A 259 19.08 -4.45 6.86
CA PRO A 259 19.31 -3.47 7.88
C PRO A 259 20.08 -4.21 8.98
N ARG A 260 21.35 -3.88 9.18
CA ARG A 260 22.04 -4.31 10.39
C ARG A 260 21.20 -3.83 11.55
N ALA A 261 21.22 -4.57 12.65
CA ALA A 261 20.56 -4.13 13.88
C ALA A 261 21.02 -2.71 14.30
N ASP A 262 22.14 -2.25 13.75
CA ASP A 262 22.82 -0.97 13.97
C ASP A 262 22.64 0.04 12.82
N VAL A 263 21.92 -0.26 11.74
CA VAL A 263 21.53 0.76 10.74
C VAL A 263 20.49 1.66 11.39
N THR A 264 21.02 2.58 12.16
CA THR A 264 20.31 3.69 12.77
C THR A 264 19.70 4.56 11.67
N ASP A 265 18.66 5.33 12.01
CA ASP A 265 18.08 6.40 11.18
C ASP A 265 19.11 7.37 10.57
N LYS A 266 20.41 7.25 10.92
CA LYS A 266 21.49 8.02 10.33
C LYS A 266 21.70 7.76 8.83
N GLU A 267 21.38 6.57 8.30
CA GLU A 267 21.43 6.40 6.83
C GLU A 267 20.20 6.97 6.11
N THR A 268 19.06 7.08 6.79
CA THR A 268 17.90 7.78 6.21
C THR A 268 18.02 9.31 6.38
N THR A 269 18.75 9.81 7.39
CA THR A 269 19.00 11.24 7.59
C THR A 269 20.35 11.70 7.00
N GLY A 270 21.33 10.80 6.83
CA GLY A 270 22.63 11.11 6.27
C GLY A 270 22.65 11.41 4.77
N TRP A 271 21.53 11.16 4.06
CA TRP A 271 21.39 11.51 2.65
C TRP A 271 20.88 12.93 2.40
N ALA A 272 20.41 13.62 3.44
CA ALA A 272 20.05 15.04 3.36
C ALA A 272 21.26 15.99 3.57
N GLY A 273 22.41 15.47 3.95
CA GLY A 273 23.57 16.27 4.36
C GLY A 273 24.83 16.20 3.48
N GLN A 274 24.81 15.46 2.36
CA GLN A 274 25.96 15.39 1.44
C GLN A 274 25.70 16.02 0.07
N SER A 275 25.04 17.17 0.05
CA SER A 275 25.07 18.07 -1.10
C SER A 275 25.66 19.41 -0.65
N GLN A 276 26.95 19.45 -0.53
CA GLN A 276 27.77 20.65 -0.71
C GLN A 276 28.85 20.34 -1.71
#